data_7bbc1f8bb1a0b468251960dad6983c3d
#
_entry.id   7bbc1f8bb1a0b468251960dad6983c3d
#
_cell.length_a   1.000
_cell.length_b   1.000
_cell.length_c   1.000
_cell.angle_alpha   90.00
_cell.angle_beta   90.00
_cell.angle_gamma   90.00
#
_symmetry.space_group_name_H-M   'P 1'
#
loop_
_entity.id
_entity.type
_entity.pdbx_description
1 polymer ?
#
loop_
_entity_poly.entity_id
_entity_poly.type
_entity_poly.pdbx_seq_one_letter_code
_entity_poly.pdbx_strand_id
1 'polypeptide(L)'
;MKDCCRAGPCEEMFDSRTAQADLDDYLEDGLGTLERQMVGELRAAGAIDGARVLEIGGGIGAIQAELLQSGAASGEVIELVAAYRAYASRLAEKRGLVDRTSWRVHDLLAEPSTVEPADVVVMNRVVCCSADGLELAAAAAALTRRALVLSYPRSTRLTRFVA
;
A
#
# COMPACT_ATOMS: atom_id res chain seq x y z
N MET A 1 -23.30 -4.17 4.31
CA MET A 1 -21.85 -4.35 4.31
C MET A 1 -21.35 -3.81 5.63
N LYS A 2 -20.79 -4.65 6.51
CA LYS A 2 -20.24 -4.17 7.78
C LYS A 2 -18.98 -3.34 7.47
N ASP A 3 -18.86 -2.17 8.11
CA ASP A 3 -17.69 -1.29 8.04
C ASP A 3 -16.43 -2.06 8.44
N CYS A 4 -15.75 -2.69 7.49
CA CYS A 4 -14.52 -3.43 7.77
C CYS A 4 -13.29 -2.53 7.90
N CYS A 5 -13.44 -1.22 7.77
CA CYS A 5 -12.31 -0.29 7.73
C CYS A 5 -12.47 0.98 8.57
N ARG A 6 -13.04 0.86 9.74
CA ARG A 6 -12.71 1.75 10.86
C ARG A 6 -11.78 0.97 11.80
N ALA A 7 -10.85 1.64 12.45
CA ALA A 7 -9.70 1.07 13.15
C ALA A 7 -9.92 -0.25 13.93
N GLY A 8 -11.06 -0.48 14.56
CA GLY A 8 -11.33 -1.70 15.33
C GLY A 8 -11.47 -2.99 14.51
N PRO A 9 -12.32 -3.06 13.45
CA PRO A 9 -12.48 -4.29 12.66
C PRO A 9 -11.27 -4.65 11.81
N CYS A 10 -10.46 -3.68 11.37
CA CYS A 10 -9.23 -3.94 10.63
C CYS A 10 -8.17 -4.59 11.52
N GLU A 11 -8.04 -4.17 12.78
CA GLU A 11 -7.07 -4.74 13.73
C GLU A 11 -7.35 -6.22 14.06
N GLU A 12 -8.63 -6.63 14.05
CA GLU A 12 -8.99 -8.05 14.25
C GLU A 12 -8.65 -8.93 13.03
N MET A 13 -8.69 -8.37 11.83
CA MET A 13 -8.45 -9.10 10.58
C MET A 13 -6.98 -9.08 10.17
N PHE A 14 -6.29 -7.98 10.46
CA PHE A 14 -4.89 -7.74 10.09
C PHE A 14 -4.03 -7.66 11.35
N ASP A 15 -3.82 -8.80 11.99
CA ASP A 15 -3.02 -8.93 13.21
C ASP A 15 -1.54 -9.22 12.92
N SER A 16 -0.75 -9.40 13.98
CA SER A 16 0.67 -9.73 13.87
C SER A 16 0.94 -11.06 13.16
N ARG A 17 0.00 -12.02 13.15
CA ARG A 17 0.15 -13.30 12.43
C ARG A 17 -0.01 -13.09 10.94
N THR A 18 -0.98 -12.27 10.55
CA THR A 18 -1.16 -11.88 9.14
C THR A 18 0.06 -11.12 8.64
N ALA A 19 0.55 -10.14 9.41
CA ALA A 19 1.74 -9.37 9.04
C ALA A 19 3.01 -10.24 8.95
N GLN A 20 3.15 -11.26 9.82
CA GLN A 20 4.25 -12.22 9.73
C GLN A 20 4.13 -13.07 8.46
N ALA A 21 2.94 -13.59 8.16
CA ALA A 21 2.69 -14.40 6.96
C ALA A 21 2.98 -13.58 5.69
N ASP A 22 2.50 -12.33 5.61
CA ASP A 22 2.77 -11.44 4.49
C ASP A 22 4.28 -11.21 4.27
N LEU A 23 5.04 -11.10 5.37
CA LEU A 23 6.50 -10.96 5.28
C LEU A 23 7.17 -12.24 4.80
N ASP A 24 6.78 -13.39 5.33
CA ASP A 24 7.37 -14.68 4.99
C ASP A 24 7.06 -15.03 3.53
N ASP A 25 5.80 -14.88 3.09
CA ASP A 25 5.36 -15.09 1.71
C ASP A 25 6.12 -14.18 0.73
N TYR A 26 6.26 -12.88 1.08
CA TYR A 26 7.03 -11.97 0.22
C TYR A 26 8.52 -12.30 0.15
N LEU A 27 9.11 -12.75 1.26
CA LEU A 27 10.54 -13.12 1.28
C LEU A 27 10.82 -14.42 0.51
N GLU A 28 9.87 -15.35 0.47
CA GLU A 28 9.97 -16.64 -0.23
C GLU A 28 9.61 -16.51 -1.71
N ASP A 29 8.45 -15.92 -2.03
CA ASP A 29 7.85 -15.93 -3.37
C ASP A 29 7.90 -14.57 -4.10
N GLY A 30 8.26 -13.49 -3.38
CA GLY A 30 8.21 -12.12 -3.89
C GLY A 30 6.78 -11.57 -3.98
N LEU A 31 6.59 -10.56 -4.83
CA LEU A 31 5.27 -9.99 -5.06
C LEU A 31 4.30 -10.99 -5.72
N GLY A 32 3.03 -10.92 -5.37
CA GLY A 32 1.96 -11.63 -6.05
C GLY A 32 1.76 -11.15 -7.50
N THR A 33 0.93 -11.84 -8.25
CA THR A 33 0.71 -11.53 -9.69
C THR A 33 0.16 -10.12 -9.90
N LEU A 34 -0.78 -9.68 -9.06
CA LEU A 34 -1.39 -8.36 -9.17
C LEU A 34 -0.37 -7.26 -8.84
N GLU A 35 0.38 -7.43 -7.78
CA GLU A 35 1.41 -6.51 -7.33
C GLU A 35 2.53 -6.39 -8.39
N ARG A 36 2.96 -7.50 -8.98
CA ARG A 36 3.91 -7.49 -10.11
C ARG A 36 3.38 -6.73 -11.30
N GLN A 37 2.08 -6.87 -11.61
CA GLN A 37 1.45 -6.11 -12.68
C GLN A 37 1.47 -4.60 -12.37
N MET A 38 1.10 -4.19 -11.14
CA MET A 38 1.11 -2.78 -10.73
C MET A 38 2.52 -2.17 -10.88
N VAL A 39 3.56 -2.86 -10.43
CA VAL A 39 4.96 -2.43 -10.59
C VAL A 39 5.35 -2.39 -12.07
N GLY A 40 4.89 -3.37 -12.86
CA GLY A 40 5.11 -3.45 -14.31
C GLY A 40 4.54 -2.25 -15.06
N GLU A 41 3.31 -1.84 -14.74
CA GLU A 41 2.66 -0.67 -15.33
C GLU A 41 3.41 0.63 -14.99
N LEU A 42 3.84 0.81 -13.73
CA LEU A 42 4.65 1.96 -13.31
C LEU A 42 6.01 1.99 -14.04
N ARG A 43 6.63 0.83 -14.24
CA ARG A 43 7.88 0.70 -15.00
C ARG A 43 7.68 1.05 -16.47
N ALA A 44 6.62 0.52 -17.09
CA ALA A 44 6.29 0.81 -18.50
C ALA A 44 5.98 2.30 -18.73
N ALA A 45 5.38 2.97 -17.73
CA ALA A 45 5.15 4.41 -17.76
C ALA A 45 6.40 5.27 -17.48
N GLY A 46 7.55 4.66 -17.17
CA GLY A 46 8.76 5.40 -16.78
C GLY A 46 8.62 6.20 -15.49
N ALA A 47 7.71 5.78 -14.58
CA ALA A 47 7.34 6.56 -13.41
C ALA A 47 8.23 6.30 -12.19
N ILE A 48 9.10 5.28 -12.21
CA ILE A 48 9.81 4.79 -11.03
C ILE A 48 11.11 5.55 -10.75
N ASP A 49 11.93 5.78 -11.78
CA ASP A 49 13.27 6.28 -11.60
C ASP A 49 13.32 7.63 -10.90
N GLY A 50 14.07 7.70 -9.80
CA GLY A 50 14.21 8.88 -8.95
C GLY A 50 12.94 9.29 -8.20
N ALA A 51 11.85 8.53 -8.28
CA ALA A 51 10.55 8.88 -7.71
C ALA A 51 10.53 8.83 -6.17
N ARG A 52 9.79 9.75 -5.55
CA ARG A 52 9.25 9.57 -4.21
C ARG A 52 7.96 8.75 -4.29
N VAL A 53 7.88 7.68 -3.53
CA VAL A 53 6.74 6.76 -3.51
C VAL A 53 5.93 6.96 -2.22
N LEU A 54 4.60 6.98 -2.31
CA LEU A 54 3.68 6.88 -1.19
C LEU A 54 2.83 5.62 -1.38
N GLU A 55 2.90 4.69 -0.45
CA GLU A 55 2.05 3.51 -0.42
C GLU A 55 1.01 3.65 0.70
N ILE A 56 -0.28 3.67 0.33
CA ILE A 56 -1.41 3.84 1.23
C ILE A 56 -2.00 2.47 1.53
N GLY A 57 -2.08 2.10 2.82
CA GLY A 57 -2.51 0.77 3.25
C GLY A 57 -1.52 -0.32 2.81
N GLY A 58 -0.23 -0.03 2.88
CA GLY A 58 0.82 -0.86 2.30
C GLY A 58 1.22 -2.06 3.14
N GLY A 59 0.65 -2.26 4.32
CA GLY A 59 1.01 -3.37 5.20
C GLY A 59 2.50 -3.37 5.52
N ILE A 60 3.21 -4.41 5.09
CA ILE A 60 4.67 -4.50 5.26
C ILE A 60 5.49 -3.62 4.30
N GLY A 61 4.86 -2.99 3.29
CA GLY A 61 5.53 -2.17 2.29
C GLY A 61 6.22 -2.97 1.18
N ALA A 62 5.68 -4.12 0.80
CA ALA A 62 6.28 -5.01 -0.21
C ALA A 62 6.38 -4.36 -1.59
N ILE A 63 5.32 -3.65 -2.05
CA ILE A 63 5.34 -2.95 -3.34
C ILE A 63 6.34 -1.79 -3.30
N GLN A 64 6.35 -1.01 -2.21
CA GLN A 64 7.33 0.06 -2.03
C GLN A 64 8.75 -0.48 -2.08
N ALA A 65 9.03 -1.61 -1.43
CA ALA A 65 10.36 -2.22 -1.44
C ALA A 65 10.82 -2.56 -2.88
N GLU A 66 9.94 -3.12 -3.70
CA GLU A 66 10.23 -3.41 -5.12
C GLU A 66 10.45 -2.14 -5.95
N LEU A 67 9.66 -1.08 -5.70
CA LEU A 67 9.85 0.20 -6.37
C LEU A 67 11.18 0.86 -6.01
N LEU A 68 11.57 0.80 -4.73
CA LEU A 68 12.87 1.30 -4.26
C LEU A 68 14.04 0.51 -4.86
N GLN A 69 13.93 -0.81 -4.98
CA GLN A 69 14.93 -1.65 -5.65
C GLN A 69 14.95 -1.41 -7.18
N SER A 70 13.85 -0.94 -7.75
CA SER A 70 13.71 -0.62 -9.17
C SER A 70 14.14 0.80 -9.54
N GLY A 71 14.68 1.60 -8.60
CA GLY A 71 15.23 2.94 -8.88
C GLY A 71 14.48 4.12 -8.28
N ALA A 72 13.38 3.90 -7.53
CA ALA A 72 12.75 4.99 -6.79
C ALA A 72 13.71 5.54 -5.70
N ALA A 73 13.67 6.84 -5.45
CA ALA A 73 14.61 7.50 -4.53
C ALA A 73 14.27 7.24 -3.07
N SER A 74 13.00 7.38 -2.72
CA SER A 74 12.51 7.22 -1.35
C SER A 74 11.07 6.76 -1.33
N GLY A 75 10.62 6.24 -0.20
CA GLY A 75 9.26 5.79 -0.02
C GLY A 75 8.72 6.01 1.39
N GLU A 76 7.41 6.22 1.46
CA GLU A 76 6.64 6.27 2.70
C GLU A 76 5.47 5.30 2.61
N VAL A 77 5.30 4.47 3.63
CA VAL A 77 4.09 3.67 3.84
C VAL A 77 3.26 4.34 4.93
N ILE A 78 2.00 4.57 4.64
CA ILE A 78 1.00 4.92 5.65
C ILE A 78 0.01 3.76 5.79
N GLU A 79 -0.26 3.35 7.03
CA GLU A 79 -1.03 2.16 7.34
C GLU A 79 -1.87 2.40 8.60
N LEU A 80 -3.09 1.87 8.67
CA LEU A 80 -3.95 2.00 9.84
C LEU A 80 -3.58 1.02 10.97
N VAL A 81 -3.06 -0.14 10.61
CA VAL A 81 -2.83 -1.25 11.54
C VAL A 81 -1.40 -1.26 12.06
N ALA A 82 -1.22 -0.88 13.31
CA ALA A 82 0.09 -0.78 13.96
C ALA A 82 0.88 -2.10 13.99
N ALA A 83 0.19 -3.26 13.94
CA ALA A 83 0.81 -4.58 13.97
C ALA A 83 1.83 -4.81 12.83
N TYR A 84 1.67 -4.14 11.68
CA TYR A 84 2.57 -4.25 10.54
C TYR A 84 3.94 -3.58 10.74
N ARG A 85 4.05 -2.60 11.65
CA ARG A 85 5.26 -1.78 11.84
C ARG A 85 6.54 -2.62 12.00
N ALA A 86 6.52 -3.60 12.89
CA ALA A 86 7.70 -4.41 13.18
C ALA A 86 8.14 -5.24 11.96
N TYR A 87 7.20 -5.71 11.17
CA TYR A 87 7.45 -6.53 9.98
C TYR A 87 7.92 -5.68 8.80
N ALA A 88 7.38 -4.47 8.64
CA ALA A 88 7.87 -3.48 7.68
C ALA A 88 9.33 -3.08 7.97
N SER A 89 9.68 -2.85 9.25
CA SER A 89 11.07 -2.58 9.64
C SER A 89 12.00 -3.75 9.31
N ARG A 90 11.58 -4.99 9.62
CA ARG A 90 12.34 -6.20 9.28
C ARG A 90 12.53 -6.37 7.77
N LEU A 91 11.51 -6.03 6.97
CA LEU A 91 11.61 -6.04 5.51
C LEU A 91 12.63 -5.01 5.03
N ALA A 92 12.54 -3.77 5.52
CA ALA A 92 13.48 -2.71 5.16
C ALA A 92 14.94 -3.08 5.50
N GLU A 93 15.17 -3.66 6.68
CA GLU A 93 16.49 -4.17 7.09
C GLU A 93 17.00 -5.26 6.15
N LYS A 94 16.17 -6.29 5.89
CA LYS A 94 16.54 -7.42 5.01
C LYS A 94 16.85 -7.00 3.57
N ARG A 95 16.22 -5.94 3.09
CA ARG A 95 16.40 -5.41 1.74
C ARG A 95 17.41 -4.25 1.65
N GLY A 96 17.99 -3.81 2.77
CA GLY A 96 18.94 -2.68 2.80
C GLY A 96 18.29 -1.34 2.44
N LEU A 97 17.03 -1.13 2.83
CA LEU A 97 16.22 0.02 2.45
C LEU A 97 15.95 1.01 3.60
N VAL A 98 16.51 0.77 4.78
CA VAL A 98 16.23 1.53 6.02
C VAL A 98 16.34 3.04 5.82
N ASP A 99 17.38 3.50 5.12
CA ASP A 99 17.63 4.93 4.90
C ASP A 99 16.74 5.58 3.83
N ARG A 100 15.99 4.77 3.08
CA ARG A 100 15.16 5.23 1.96
C ARG A 100 13.66 5.01 2.17
N THR A 101 13.27 4.37 3.27
CA THR A 101 11.87 4.07 3.58
C THR A 101 11.47 4.65 4.92
N SER A 102 10.22 5.07 5.01
CA SER A 102 9.54 5.39 6.26
C SER A 102 8.21 4.65 6.34
N TRP A 103 7.78 4.37 7.57
CA TRP A 103 6.53 3.69 7.82
C TRP A 103 5.86 4.29 9.07
N ARG A 104 4.57 4.65 8.96
CA ARG A 104 3.83 5.19 10.11
C ARG A 104 2.38 4.74 10.13
N VAL A 105 1.82 4.66 11.34
CA VAL A 105 0.36 4.55 11.52
C VAL A 105 -0.25 5.91 11.16
N HIS A 106 -1.17 5.92 10.21
CA HIS A 106 -1.78 7.16 9.76
C HIS A 106 -3.11 6.92 9.04
N ASP A 107 -4.11 7.72 9.38
CA ASP A 107 -5.38 7.79 8.66
C ASP A 107 -5.36 9.00 7.73
N LEU A 108 -5.26 8.72 6.42
CA LEU A 108 -5.20 9.76 5.40
C LEU A 108 -6.44 10.65 5.37
N LEU A 109 -7.63 10.10 5.66
CA LEU A 109 -8.87 10.88 5.62
C LEU A 109 -9.04 11.75 6.86
N ALA A 110 -8.50 11.31 8.01
CA ALA A 110 -8.54 12.09 9.25
C ALA A 110 -7.57 13.28 9.22
N GLU A 111 -6.36 13.07 8.66
CA GLU A 111 -5.29 14.08 8.68
C GLU A 111 -4.58 14.20 7.32
N PRO A 112 -5.29 14.59 6.26
CA PRO A 112 -4.73 14.62 4.90
C PRO A 112 -3.58 15.62 4.72
N SER A 113 -3.59 16.72 5.47
CA SER A 113 -2.59 17.79 5.36
C SER A 113 -1.21 17.43 5.91
N THR A 114 -1.07 16.30 6.60
CA THR A 114 0.20 15.83 7.18
C THR A 114 0.95 14.86 6.26
N VAL A 115 0.38 14.53 5.10
CA VAL A 115 0.98 13.66 4.10
C VAL A 115 1.49 14.48 2.92
N GLU A 116 2.78 14.35 2.65
CA GLU A 116 3.40 15.07 1.54
C GLU A 116 3.09 14.41 0.19
N PRO A 117 2.79 15.20 -0.86
CA PRO A 117 2.59 14.68 -2.20
C PRO A 117 3.79 13.88 -2.71
N ALA A 118 3.54 12.79 -3.43
CA ALA A 118 4.54 11.89 -3.98
C ALA A 118 4.48 11.82 -5.51
N ASP A 119 5.58 11.43 -6.15
CA ASP A 119 5.60 11.22 -7.59
C ASP A 119 4.73 10.03 -7.97
N VAL A 120 4.83 8.95 -7.20
CA VAL A 120 4.05 7.73 -7.38
C VAL A 120 3.25 7.45 -6.12
N VAL A 121 1.95 7.22 -6.28
CA VAL A 121 1.06 6.78 -5.19
C VAL A 121 0.54 5.39 -5.51
N VAL A 122 0.58 4.50 -4.53
CA VAL A 122 0.15 3.11 -4.65
C VAL A 122 -0.95 2.79 -3.65
N MET A 123 -2.02 2.12 -4.10
CA MET A 123 -3.10 1.61 -3.26
C MET A 123 -3.45 0.18 -3.70
N ASN A 124 -3.00 -0.83 -2.97
CA ASN A 124 -3.32 -2.22 -3.29
C ASN A 124 -4.39 -2.78 -2.35
N ARG A 125 -5.56 -3.14 -2.90
CA ARG A 125 -6.70 -3.72 -2.15
C ARG A 125 -7.26 -2.84 -1.03
N VAL A 126 -7.03 -1.54 -1.08
CA VAL A 126 -7.44 -0.59 -0.04
C VAL A 126 -8.83 -0.02 -0.32
N VAL A 127 -9.08 0.41 -1.55
CA VAL A 127 -10.35 1.07 -1.94
C VAL A 127 -11.57 0.19 -1.69
N CYS A 128 -11.45 -1.12 -1.89
CA CYS A 128 -12.54 -2.08 -1.67
C CYS A 128 -12.78 -2.40 -0.19
N CYS A 129 -11.82 -2.10 0.66
CA CYS A 129 -11.87 -2.35 2.08
C CYS A 129 -12.31 -1.12 2.89
N SER A 130 -12.31 0.07 2.32
CA SER A 130 -12.72 1.30 2.98
C SER A 130 -14.19 1.61 2.73
N ALA A 131 -14.92 1.98 3.78
CA ALA A 131 -16.29 2.51 3.64
C ALA A 131 -16.29 3.80 2.79
N ASP A 132 -15.24 4.61 2.92
CA ASP A 132 -15.05 5.89 2.23
C ASP A 132 -14.04 5.76 1.08
N GLY A 133 -14.03 4.58 0.42
CA GLY A 133 -13.02 4.22 -0.60
C GLY A 133 -12.90 5.22 -1.75
N LEU A 134 -13.99 5.88 -2.17
CA LEU A 134 -13.95 6.92 -3.20
C LEU A 134 -13.27 8.19 -2.70
N GLU A 135 -13.54 8.59 -1.46
CA GLU A 135 -12.88 9.75 -0.84
C GLU A 135 -11.39 9.48 -0.65
N LEU A 136 -11.05 8.26 -0.22
CA LEU A 136 -9.68 7.82 -0.08
C LEU A 136 -8.93 7.82 -1.42
N ALA A 137 -9.57 7.33 -2.49
CA ALA A 137 -8.99 7.39 -3.84
C ALA A 137 -8.82 8.83 -4.34
N ALA A 138 -9.78 9.73 -4.05
CA ALA A 138 -9.67 11.14 -4.38
C ALA A 138 -8.53 11.84 -3.61
N ALA A 139 -8.38 11.55 -2.32
CA ALA A 139 -7.29 12.05 -1.50
C ALA A 139 -5.92 11.55 -2.03
N ALA A 140 -5.81 10.26 -2.39
CA ALA A 140 -4.62 9.69 -3.02
C ALA A 140 -4.29 10.38 -4.35
N ALA A 141 -5.30 10.63 -5.19
CA ALA A 141 -5.12 11.34 -6.45
C ALA A 141 -4.61 12.77 -6.24
N ALA A 142 -5.12 13.48 -5.23
CA ALA A 142 -4.65 14.83 -4.88
C ALA A 142 -3.18 14.87 -4.40
N LEU A 143 -2.68 13.79 -3.84
CA LEU A 143 -1.28 13.63 -3.42
C LEU A 143 -0.36 13.13 -4.54
N THR A 144 -0.90 12.80 -5.72
CA THR A 144 -0.16 12.21 -6.83
C THR A 144 0.38 13.29 -7.76
N ARG A 145 1.69 13.27 -8.01
CA ARG A 145 2.34 14.20 -8.95
C ARG A 145 2.52 13.61 -10.36
N ARG A 146 2.75 12.30 -10.46
CA ARG A 146 3.12 11.65 -11.73
C ARG A 146 2.23 10.45 -12.06
N ALA A 147 2.10 9.49 -11.15
CA ALA A 147 1.32 8.28 -11.39
C ALA A 147 0.62 7.78 -10.13
N LEU A 148 -0.66 7.48 -10.25
CA LEU A 148 -1.45 6.74 -9.26
C LEU A 148 -1.73 5.35 -9.81
N VAL A 149 -1.35 4.31 -9.08
CA VAL A 149 -1.76 2.94 -9.36
C VAL A 149 -2.60 2.41 -8.21
N LEU A 150 -3.77 1.89 -8.54
CA LEU A 150 -4.65 1.27 -7.54
C LEU A 150 -5.23 -0.04 -8.07
N SER A 151 -5.45 -0.99 -7.17
CA SER A 151 -6.18 -2.21 -7.48
C SER A 151 -7.62 -2.12 -7.01
N TYR A 152 -8.53 -2.63 -7.84
CA TYR A 152 -9.95 -2.68 -7.54
C TYR A 152 -10.54 -4.03 -8.00
N PRO A 153 -11.34 -4.72 -7.17
CA PRO A 153 -11.94 -5.98 -7.57
C PRO A 153 -12.94 -5.76 -8.71
N ARG A 154 -12.85 -6.61 -9.72
CA ARG A 154 -13.85 -6.60 -10.80
C ARG A 154 -15.20 -7.02 -10.24
N SER A 155 -16.24 -6.18 -10.41
CA SER A 155 -17.61 -6.58 -10.16
C SER A 155 -18.05 -7.54 -11.28
N THR A 156 -18.01 -8.84 -11.02
CA THR A 156 -18.62 -9.84 -11.90
C THR A 156 -20.11 -9.98 -11.56
N ARG A 157 -20.93 -10.47 -12.51
CA ARG A 157 -22.35 -10.77 -12.23
C ARG A 157 -22.50 -11.71 -11.01
N LEU A 158 -21.52 -12.58 -10.76
CA LEU A 158 -21.51 -13.51 -9.62
C LEU A 158 -21.30 -12.77 -8.28
N THR A 159 -20.44 -11.77 -8.22
CA THR A 159 -20.19 -10.99 -7.00
C THR A 159 -21.34 -10.06 -6.62
N ARG A 160 -22.26 -9.76 -7.56
CA ARG A 160 -23.49 -9.01 -7.28
C ARG A 160 -24.56 -9.80 -6.52
N PHE A 161 -24.47 -11.14 -6.51
CA PHE A 161 -25.44 -12.02 -5.80
C PHE A 161 -24.99 -12.38 -4.38
N VAL A 162 -23.81 -12.00 -3.94
CA VAL A 162 -23.23 -12.34 -2.61
C VAL A 162 -23.13 -11.09 -1.71
N ALA A 163 -23.60 -9.94 -2.17
CA ALA A 163 -23.59 -8.68 -1.39
C ALA A 163 -24.97 -8.39 -0.77
#